data_9eac879f570eeb91e227e84638dc30e2
#
_entry.id   9eac879f570eeb91e227e84638dc30e2
#
_cell.length_a   1.000
_cell.length_b   1.000
_cell.length_c   1.000
_cell.angle_alpha   90.00
_cell.angle_beta   90.00
_cell.angle_gamma   90.00
#
_symmetry.space_group_name_H-M   'P 1'
#
loop_
_entity.id
_entity.type
_entity.pdbx_description
1 polymer ?
#
loop_
_entity_poly.entity_id
_entity_poly.type
_entity_poly.pdbx_seq_one_letter_code
_entity_poly.pdbx_strand_id
1 'polypeptide(L)'
;MLDIKTLMEQAKKMQSEFEKSQENLERIVTKGSSGADMVQVTINGANKILSINIAEEIYKTENKKMLEDLIVAAVNNAYSNAQEEIKKEFGKITAGLPNLPNFA
;
A
#
# COMPACT_ATOMS: atom_id res chain seq x y z
N MET A 1 18.07 -13.80 33.91
CA MET A 1 17.32 -12.61 34.36
C MET A 1 17.45 -11.50 33.34
N LEU A 2 16.32 -10.99 32.85
CA LEU A 2 16.32 -9.88 31.89
C LEU A 2 16.57 -8.60 32.66
N ASP A 3 17.65 -7.89 32.33
CA ASP A 3 17.89 -6.57 32.90
C ASP A 3 17.26 -5.49 32.06
N ILE A 4 17.12 -4.31 32.61
CA ILE A 4 16.48 -3.17 31.94
C ILE A 4 17.25 -2.78 30.69
N LYS A 5 18.58 -2.85 30.74
CA LYS A 5 19.42 -2.50 29.59
C LYS A 5 19.16 -3.41 28.40
N THR A 6 19.09 -4.71 28.63
CA THR A 6 18.80 -5.69 27.58
C THR A 6 17.41 -5.44 26.97
N LEU A 7 16.41 -5.18 27.81
CA LEU A 7 15.06 -4.87 27.36
C LEU A 7 15.04 -3.61 26.50
N MET A 8 15.79 -2.57 26.88
CA MET A 8 15.87 -1.32 26.12
C MET A 8 16.55 -1.53 24.76
N GLU A 9 17.60 -2.36 24.73
CA GLU A 9 18.28 -2.68 23.47
C GLU A 9 17.36 -3.42 22.52
N GLN A 10 16.57 -4.39 23.04
CA GLN A 10 15.59 -5.11 22.22
C GLN A 10 14.50 -4.18 21.70
N ALA A 11 14.01 -3.27 22.54
CA ALA A 11 13.00 -2.31 22.12
C ALA A 11 13.51 -1.40 21.01
N LYS A 12 14.74 -0.92 21.11
CA LYS A 12 15.37 -0.10 20.07
C LYS A 12 15.52 -0.87 18.77
N LYS A 13 15.90 -2.14 18.85
CA LYS A 13 16.04 -3.00 17.68
C LYS A 13 14.69 -3.19 16.99
N MET A 14 13.64 -3.46 17.76
CA MET A 14 12.28 -3.62 17.24
C MET A 14 11.80 -2.34 16.57
N GLN A 15 12.07 -1.19 17.17
CA GLN A 15 11.72 0.10 16.60
C GLN A 15 12.43 0.32 15.26
N SER A 16 13.71 0.01 15.19
CA SER A 16 14.50 0.13 13.96
C SER A 16 13.96 -0.78 12.86
N GLU A 17 13.62 -2.01 13.20
CA GLU A 17 13.04 -2.96 12.24
C GLU A 17 11.67 -2.51 11.74
N PHE A 18 10.86 -1.92 12.64
CA PHE A 18 9.57 -1.36 12.25
C PHE A 18 9.74 -0.21 11.27
N GLU A 19 10.68 0.70 11.53
CA GLU A 19 10.95 1.81 10.63
C GLU A 19 11.40 1.34 9.25
N LYS A 20 12.24 0.31 9.19
CA LYS A 20 12.67 -0.29 7.93
C LYS A 20 11.50 -0.93 7.18
N SER A 21 10.60 -1.62 7.91
CA SER A 21 9.40 -2.18 7.31
C SER A 21 8.52 -1.10 6.71
N GLN A 22 8.35 0.02 7.39
CA GLN A 22 7.57 1.15 6.88
C GLN A 22 8.20 1.73 5.63
N GLU A 23 9.52 1.90 5.62
CA GLU A 23 10.23 2.37 4.42
C GLU A 23 10.06 1.43 3.25
N ASN A 24 10.12 0.12 3.50
CA ASN A 24 9.93 -0.88 2.46
C ASN A 24 8.51 -0.82 1.88
N LEU A 25 7.49 -0.65 2.75
CA LEU A 25 6.11 -0.48 2.29
C LEU A 25 5.94 0.77 1.44
N GLU A 26 6.58 1.87 1.83
CA GLU A 26 6.51 3.11 1.06
C GLU A 26 7.12 2.98 -0.34
N ARG A 27 8.07 2.07 -0.53
CA ARG A 27 8.70 1.82 -1.84
C ARG A 27 7.82 0.99 -2.77
N ILE A 28 6.84 0.28 -2.23
CA ILE A 28 5.89 -0.46 -3.05
C ILE A 28 4.90 0.55 -3.61
N VAL A 29 4.96 0.77 -4.92
CA VAL A 29 4.09 1.73 -5.60
C VAL A 29 3.27 1.01 -6.65
N THR A 30 1.96 1.22 -6.63
CA THR A 30 1.07 0.62 -7.60
C THR A 30 -0.03 1.60 -7.96
N LYS A 31 -0.81 1.24 -8.97
CA LYS A 31 -1.89 2.09 -9.48
C LYS A 31 -3.22 1.37 -9.44
N GLY A 32 -4.28 2.15 -9.30
CA GLY A 32 -5.64 1.71 -9.54
C GLY A 32 -6.30 2.63 -10.54
N SER A 33 -7.37 2.16 -11.13
CA SER A 33 -8.06 2.94 -12.15
C SER A 33 -9.55 2.63 -12.17
N SER A 34 -10.30 3.49 -12.86
CA SER A 34 -11.72 3.31 -13.11
C SER A 34 -12.10 4.02 -14.41
N GLY A 35 -13.27 3.65 -14.96
CA GLY A 35 -13.80 4.30 -16.15
C GLY A 35 -12.88 4.21 -17.36
N ALA A 36 -12.36 3.01 -17.67
CA ALA A 36 -11.41 2.80 -18.77
C ALA A 36 -10.19 3.73 -18.67
N ASP A 37 -9.61 3.77 -17.45
CA ASP A 37 -8.43 4.57 -17.12
C ASP A 37 -8.64 6.08 -17.12
N MET A 38 -9.89 6.54 -17.14
CA MET A 38 -10.16 7.97 -17.05
C MET A 38 -9.82 8.56 -15.68
N VAL A 39 -9.86 7.76 -14.63
CA VAL A 39 -9.35 8.15 -13.31
C VAL A 39 -8.31 7.14 -12.90
N GLN A 40 -7.10 7.60 -12.61
CA GLN A 40 -6.00 6.77 -12.17
C GLN A 40 -5.48 7.27 -10.84
N VAL A 41 -5.23 6.36 -9.91
CA VAL A 41 -4.73 6.68 -8.56
C VAL A 41 -3.42 5.94 -8.35
N THR A 42 -2.40 6.64 -7.89
CA THR A 42 -1.14 6.03 -7.50
C THR A 42 -1.09 5.96 -5.97
N ILE A 43 -0.76 4.80 -5.45
CA ILE A 43 -0.76 4.51 -4.01
C ILE A 43 0.50 3.73 -3.65
N ASN A 44 0.96 3.86 -2.40
CA ASN A 44 2.07 3.04 -1.93
C ASN A 44 1.59 1.97 -0.94
N GLY A 45 2.51 1.09 -0.54
CA GLY A 45 2.20 -0.01 0.37
C GLY A 45 1.85 0.43 1.79
N ALA A 46 2.16 1.67 2.15
CA ALA A 46 1.73 2.25 3.42
C ALA A 46 0.33 2.86 3.33
N ASN A 47 -0.41 2.57 2.25
CA ASN A 47 -1.76 3.06 1.98
C ASN A 47 -1.85 4.58 1.82
N LYS A 48 -0.74 5.19 1.42
CA LYS A 48 -0.73 6.62 1.15
C LYS A 48 -1.02 6.85 -0.33
N ILE A 49 -2.01 7.68 -0.62
CA ILE A 49 -2.31 8.07 -2.00
C ILE A 49 -1.30 9.12 -2.41
N LEU A 50 -0.56 8.84 -3.48
CA LEU A 50 0.51 9.71 -3.94
C LEU A 50 0.02 10.70 -5.00
N SER A 51 -0.90 10.27 -5.86
CA SER A 51 -1.44 11.14 -6.89
C SER A 51 -2.76 10.61 -7.42
N ILE A 52 -3.54 11.52 -7.98
CA ILE A 52 -4.76 11.21 -8.72
C ILE A 52 -4.68 11.92 -10.06
N ASN A 53 -4.85 11.15 -11.13
CA ASN A 53 -4.87 11.69 -12.48
C ASN A 53 -6.28 11.51 -13.06
N ILE A 54 -6.88 12.60 -13.48
CA ILE A 54 -8.24 12.63 -14.02
C ILE A 54 -8.16 13.07 -15.49
N ALA A 55 -8.70 12.24 -16.39
CA ALA A 55 -8.73 12.57 -17.80
C ALA A 55 -9.58 13.81 -18.06
N GLU A 56 -9.15 14.60 -19.02
CA GLU A 56 -9.80 15.88 -19.33
C GLU A 56 -11.28 15.72 -19.67
N GLU A 57 -11.64 14.67 -20.38
CA GLU A 57 -13.03 14.39 -20.77
C GLU A 57 -13.96 14.28 -19.56
N ILE A 58 -13.43 13.79 -18.43
CA ILE A 58 -14.23 13.56 -17.24
C ILE A 58 -14.37 14.82 -16.40
N TYR A 59 -13.28 15.58 -16.17
CA TYR A 59 -13.40 16.75 -15.33
C TYR A 59 -14.15 17.91 -16.03
N LYS A 60 -14.25 17.87 -17.35
CA LYS A 60 -15.04 18.82 -18.11
C LYS A 60 -16.53 18.49 -18.17
N THR A 61 -16.91 17.27 -17.72
CA THR A 61 -18.33 16.92 -17.69
C THR A 61 -19.04 17.66 -16.57
N GLU A 62 -20.31 17.95 -16.78
CA GLU A 62 -21.14 18.56 -15.74
C GLU A 62 -21.65 17.52 -14.72
N ASN A 63 -21.36 16.25 -14.93
CA ASN A 63 -21.83 15.18 -14.05
C ASN A 63 -20.85 14.96 -12.89
N LYS A 64 -21.02 15.80 -11.87
CA LYS A 64 -20.22 15.74 -10.65
C LYS A 64 -20.32 14.38 -9.95
N LYS A 65 -21.51 13.81 -9.89
CA LYS A 65 -21.74 12.53 -9.22
C LYS A 65 -20.96 11.40 -9.89
N MET A 66 -20.92 11.39 -11.22
CA MET A 66 -20.15 10.39 -11.96
C MET A 66 -18.66 10.50 -11.64
N LEU A 67 -18.14 11.73 -11.61
CA LEU A 67 -16.73 11.95 -11.26
C LEU A 67 -16.42 11.46 -9.85
N GLU A 68 -17.26 11.79 -8.89
CA GLU A 68 -17.09 11.32 -7.51
C GLU A 68 -17.06 9.81 -7.43
N ASP A 69 -18.00 9.14 -8.10
CA ASP A 69 -18.07 7.68 -8.10
C ASP A 69 -16.85 7.04 -8.76
N LEU A 70 -16.34 7.63 -9.82
CA LEU A 70 -15.13 7.15 -10.49
C LEU A 70 -13.90 7.29 -9.59
N ILE A 71 -13.80 8.38 -8.84
CA ILE A 71 -12.69 8.58 -7.91
C ILE A 71 -12.75 7.51 -6.81
N VAL A 72 -13.92 7.27 -6.23
CA VAL A 72 -14.09 6.24 -5.19
C VAL A 72 -13.67 4.87 -5.74
N ALA A 73 -14.12 4.52 -6.93
CA ALA A 73 -13.80 3.24 -7.54
C ALA A 73 -12.29 3.10 -7.81
N ALA A 74 -11.64 4.16 -8.30
CA ALA A 74 -10.21 4.13 -8.57
C ALA A 74 -9.38 4.01 -7.29
N VAL A 75 -9.77 4.72 -6.24
CA VAL A 75 -9.08 4.64 -4.94
C VAL A 75 -9.21 3.22 -4.36
N ASN A 76 -10.39 2.65 -4.39
CA ASN A 76 -10.61 1.30 -3.89
C ASN A 76 -9.84 0.25 -4.71
N ASN A 77 -9.79 0.44 -6.02
CA ASN A 77 -9.00 -0.43 -6.90
C ASN A 77 -7.51 -0.32 -6.58
N ALA A 78 -7.00 0.89 -6.38
CA ALA A 78 -5.61 1.12 -6.02
C ALA A 78 -5.28 0.47 -4.68
N TYR A 79 -6.16 0.59 -3.69
CA TYR A 79 -5.99 -0.04 -2.39
C TYR A 79 -5.90 -1.57 -2.52
N SER A 80 -6.80 -2.18 -3.28
CA SER A 80 -6.77 -3.62 -3.54
C SER A 80 -5.45 -4.06 -4.18
N ASN A 81 -5.01 -3.31 -5.18
CA ASN A 81 -3.76 -3.62 -5.89
C ASN A 81 -2.56 -3.49 -4.96
N ALA A 82 -2.57 -2.50 -4.07
CA ALA A 82 -1.52 -2.33 -3.07
C ALA A 82 -1.46 -3.53 -2.13
N GLN A 83 -2.60 -4.03 -1.69
CA GLN A 83 -2.67 -5.20 -0.81
C GLN A 83 -2.10 -6.44 -1.51
N GLU A 84 -2.38 -6.62 -2.79
CA GLU A 84 -1.82 -7.73 -3.56
C GLU A 84 -0.30 -7.62 -3.71
N GLU A 85 0.21 -6.43 -3.97
CA GLU A 85 1.65 -6.22 -4.09
C GLU A 85 2.37 -6.46 -2.76
N ILE A 86 1.78 -6.04 -1.65
CA ILE A 86 2.31 -6.31 -0.32
C ILE A 86 2.40 -7.81 -0.07
N LYS A 87 1.36 -8.54 -0.42
CA LYS A 87 1.34 -10.01 -0.27
C LYS A 87 2.43 -10.67 -1.09
N LYS A 88 2.64 -10.20 -2.32
CA LYS A 88 3.70 -10.74 -3.18
C LYS A 88 5.08 -10.51 -2.59
N GLU A 89 5.35 -9.31 -2.14
CA GLU A 89 6.65 -8.98 -1.53
C GLU A 89 6.86 -9.75 -0.23
N PHE A 90 5.84 -9.84 0.60
CA PHE A 90 5.90 -10.61 1.84
C PHE A 90 6.05 -12.10 1.55
N GLY A 91 5.37 -12.62 0.52
CA GLY A 91 5.48 -14.01 0.10
C GLY A 91 6.88 -14.39 -0.36
N LYS A 92 7.59 -13.49 -1.03
CA LYS A 92 8.98 -13.71 -1.42
C LYS A 92 9.88 -13.89 -0.21
N ILE A 93 9.64 -13.10 0.83
CA ILE A 93 10.40 -13.20 2.08
C ILE A 93 10.11 -14.50 2.80
N THR A 94 8.82 -14.86 2.92
CA THR A 94 8.41 -16.06 3.64
C THR A 94 8.72 -17.35 2.88
N ALA A 95 8.78 -17.31 1.57
CA ALA A 95 9.12 -18.47 0.74
C ALA A 95 10.54 -18.98 1.00
N GLY A 96 11.44 -18.12 1.47
CA GLY A 96 12.79 -18.51 1.83
C GLY A 96 12.93 -19.02 3.26
N LEU A 97 11.85 -19.04 4.03
CA LEU A 97 11.88 -19.42 5.44
C LEU A 97 11.03 -20.69 5.65
N PRO A 98 11.67 -21.83 5.94
CA PRO A 98 10.93 -23.07 6.18
C PRO A 98 10.14 -23.00 7.49
N ASN A 99 9.03 -23.72 7.56
CA ASN A 99 8.22 -23.91 8.77
C ASN A 99 7.47 -22.67 9.26
N LEU A 100 7.25 -21.68 8.39
CA LEU A 100 6.39 -20.58 8.74
C LEU A 100 4.92 -20.94 8.47
N PRO A 101 3.98 -20.46 9.34
CA PRO A 101 2.57 -20.67 9.07
C PRO A 101 2.14 -19.96 7.80
N ASN A 102 1.16 -20.52 7.13
CA ASN A 102 0.61 -19.92 5.92
C ASN A 102 -0.38 -18.82 6.29
N PHE A 103 -0.04 -17.59 5.95
CA PHE A 103 -0.88 -16.42 6.20
C PHE A 103 -1.77 -16.08 4.99
N ALA A 104 -2.26 -17.07 4.32
CA ALA A 104 -3.16 -16.86 3.19
C ALA A 104 -4.55 -16.41 3.65
#